data_9c243ed7ae7743684d9afa72cd8494db
#
_entry.id   9c243ed7ae7743684d9afa72cd8494db
#
_cell.length_a   1.000
_cell.length_b   1.000
_cell.length_c   1.000
_cell.angle_alpha   90.00
_cell.angle_beta   90.00
_cell.angle_gamma   90.00
#
_symmetry.space_group_name_H-M   'P 1'
#
loop_
_entity.id
_entity.type
_entity.pdbx_description
1 polymer ?
#
loop_
_entity_poly.entity_id
_entity_poly.type
_entity_poly.pdbx_seq_one_letter_code
_entity_poly.pdbx_strand_id
1 'polypeptide(L)'
;MLGKLILRPTRESDLPAVMQIIAAAQTDFCERGIDQWQNGYPNEQVIRGDMARGESYVAMRDDQVVATVMITFAPDPNYVTIYDGAWLVAEPRLYATIHRIAVAIAERGQGIAEWIVEQTERMCRQRGADSLRIDTHRDNLAMQRVAEKRAMTHCGTILLGDGAERLAYEKIMNNKPNIRAVFFDIDGTLVSFNTHRVSDATVEALAELRRRGVKVILATGRLLNQTEVVSHIKFDGYITLNGCCCLAEDGRTVISRATVPQSDLNSIVDYLEANNHPFPCSFMDEQGSWINYVDDRVQFVWDNIALPVPRTEDPRQTIKRDIYQVNVYVDEVDEDAIVGGYLQHCESTRWHPMFADVNLRGVSKQQGVDNLLNYFGISREEAMAFGDGGNDVSMLGHVGWGVAMGNAVDSAKQAAVYVTDTVDNEGICKALQHFGLID
;
A
#
# COMPACT_ATOMS: atom_id res chain seq x y z
N MET A 1 -11.91 2.38 -10.46
CA MET A 1 -10.72 2.09 -9.61
C MET A 1 -9.50 2.52 -10.40
N LEU A 2 -8.58 3.26 -9.79
CA LEU A 2 -7.26 3.50 -10.38
C LEU A 2 -6.56 2.15 -10.48
N GLY A 3 -6.17 1.71 -11.70
CA GLY A 3 -5.28 0.54 -11.86
C GLY A 3 -4.03 0.74 -10.99
N LYS A 4 -3.25 -0.31 -10.75
CA LYS A 4 -2.05 -0.25 -9.87
C LYS A 4 -1.09 0.83 -10.37
N LEU A 5 -1.01 1.95 -9.63
CA LEU A 5 -0.06 3.04 -9.90
C LEU A 5 1.22 2.82 -9.12
N ILE A 6 2.35 3.10 -9.75
CA ILE A 6 3.69 3.05 -9.13
C ILE A 6 4.39 4.38 -9.38
N LEU A 7 4.90 5.04 -8.31
CA LEU A 7 5.79 6.19 -8.41
C LEU A 7 7.22 5.71 -8.28
N ARG A 8 8.06 6.02 -9.28
CA ARG A 8 9.49 5.67 -9.26
C ARG A 8 10.35 6.78 -9.85
N PRO A 9 11.66 6.80 -9.56
CA PRO A 9 12.58 7.69 -10.24
C PRO A 9 12.52 7.55 -11.76
N THR A 10 12.62 8.67 -12.47
CA THR A 10 12.66 8.73 -13.92
C THR A 10 13.93 8.07 -14.45
N ARG A 11 13.81 7.22 -15.46
CA ARG A 11 14.91 6.56 -16.16
C ARG A 11 15.12 7.22 -17.52
N GLU A 12 16.27 7.04 -18.11
CA GLU A 12 16.59 7.55 -19.45
C GLU A 12 15.59 7.10 -20.52
N SER A 13 15.13 5.85 -20.41
CA SER A 13 14.10 5.29 -21.30
C SER A 13 12.73 5.97 -21.20
N ASP A 14 12.45 6.69 -20.12
CA ASP A 14 11.17 7.36 -19.89
C ASP A 14 11.11 8.77 -20.54
N LEU A 15 12.27 9.36 -20.84
CA LEU A 15 12.37 10.75 -21.33
C LEU A 15 11.45 11.06 -22.51
N PRO A 16 11.35 10.23 -23.56
CA PRO A 16 10.44 10.52 -24.66
C PRO A 16 8.99 10.67 -24.21
N ALA A 17 8.51 9.79 -23.32
CA ALA A 17 7.15 9.85 -22.78
C ALA A 17 6.96 11.05 -21.86
N VAL A 18 7.93 11.36 -21.00
CA VAL A 18 7.93 12.54 -20.14
C VAL A 18 7.84 13.83 -20.96
N MET A 19 8.66 13.97 -22.00
CA MET A 19 8.64 15.15 -22.87
C MET A 19 7.35 15.28 -23.65
N GLN A 20 6.75 14.17 -24.08
CA GLN A 20 5.43 14.19 -24.72
C GLN A 20 4.33 14.69 -23.76
N ILE A 21 4.34 14.24 -22.51
CA ILE A 21 3.38 14.68 -21.47
C ILE A 21 3.57 16.20 -21.20
N ILE A 22 4.81 16.65 -21.08
CA ILE A 22 5.13 18.07 -20.86
C ILE A 22 4.68 18.93 -22.04
N ALA A 23 5.01 18.55 -23.27
CA ALA A 23 4.60 19.28 -24.48
C ALA A 23 3.07 19.40 -24.59
N ALA A 24 2.35 18.31 -24.28
CA ALA A 24 0.89 18.32 -24.26
C ALA A 24 0.33 19.27 -23.17
N ALA A 25 0.98 19.34 -22.01
CA ALA A 25 0.59 20.29 -20.96
C ALA A 25 0.88 21.75 -21.33
N GLN A 26 2.02 22.02 -21.97
CA GLN A 26 2.36 23.35 -22.50
C GLN A 26 1.34 23.83 -23.55
N THR A 27 0.94 22.95 -24.47
CA THR A 27 -0.10 23.23 -25.47
C THR A 27 -1.43 23.55 -24.81
N ASP A 28 -1.89 22.71 -23.86
CA ASP A 28 -3.14 22.94 -23.13
C ASP A 28 -3.14 24.28 -22.36
N PHE A 29 -2.04 24.64 -21.72
CA PHE A 29 -1.92 25.95 -21.07
C PHE A 29 -1.99 27.10 -22.06
N CYS A 30 -1.30 26.99 -23.20
CA CYS A 30 -1.33 27.99 -24.27
C CYS A 30 -2.76 28.19 -24.81
N GLU A 31 -3.45 27.11 -25.15
CA GLU A 31 -4.85 27.13 -25.66
C GLU A 31 -5.83 27.76 -24.67
N ARG A 32 -5.57 27.60 -23.37
CA ARG A 32 -6.38 28.18 -22.29
C ARG A 32 -5.94 29.58 -21.87
N GLY A 33 -4.90 30.15 -22.50
CA GLY A 33 -4.36 31.46 -22.16
C GLY A 33 -3.68 31.54 -20.79
N ILE A 34 -3.20 30.40 -20.27
CA ILE A 34 -2.51 30.33 -18.99
C ILE A 34 -1.01 30.52 -19.23
N ASP A 35 -0.44 31.61 -18.66
CA ASP A 35 0.99 31.90 -18.76
C ASP A 35 1.81 31.08 -17.75
N GLN A 36 1.77 29.75 -17.96
CA GLN A 36 2.56 28.77 -17.21
C GLN A 36 3.26 27.83 -18.20
N TRP A 37 4.56 27.58 -18.00
CA TRP A 37 5.37 26.67 -18.83
C TRP A 37 5.49 27.13 -20.30
N GLN A 38 5.42 28.40 -20.54
CA GLN A 38 5.66 28.97 -21.85
C GLN A 38 7.17 29.24 -22.06
N ASN A 39 7.57 29.79 -23.17
CA ASN A 39 8.97 30.12 -23.47
C ASN A 39 9.94 28.94 -23.47
N GLY A 40 9.45 27.73 -23.82
CA GLY A 40 10.27 26.53 -23.91
C GLY A 40 10.66 25.90 -22.55
N TYR A 41 10.00 26.29 -21.46
CA TYR A 41 10.17 25.69 -20.15
C TYR A 41 8.93 24.87 -19.77
N PRO A 42 9.09 23.72 -19.07
CA PRO A 42 10.32 22.96 -18.91
C PRO A 42 10.73 22.25 -20.21
N ASN A 43 12.01 22.07 -20.43
CA ASN A 43 12.57 21.35 -21.55
C ASN A 43 13.35 20.11 -21.10
N GLU A 44 13.86 19.32 -22.05
CA GLU A 44 14.58 18.08 -21.74
C GLU A 44 15.82 18.31 -20.86
N GLN A 45 16.53 19.41 -21.04
CA GLN A 45 17.71 19.75 -20.22
C GLN A 45 17.33 19.94 -18.74
N VAL A 46 16.19 20.58 -18.47
CA VAL A 46 15.66 20.75 -17.12
C VAL A 46 15.33 19.38 -16.49
N ILE A 47 14.63 18.51 -17.23
CA ILE A 47 14.28 17.17 -16.73
C ILE A 47 15.52 16.33 -16.46
N ARG A 48 16.53 16.36 -17.36
CA ARG A 48 17.81 15.70 -17.12
C ARG A 48 18.53 16.23 -15.88
N GLY A 49 18.46 17.53 -15.64
CA GLY A 49 18.97 18.13 -14.41
C GLY A 49 18.27 17.58 -13.16
N ASP A 50 16.94 17.48 -13.19
CA ASP A 50 16.15 16.89 -12.09
C ASP A 50 16.49 15.41 -11.88
N MET A 51 16.66 14.65 -12.96
CA MET A 51 17.09 13.24 -12.90
C MET A 51 18.48 13.09 -12.26
N ALA A 52 19.42 13.95 -12.64
CA ALA A 52 20.78 13.90 -12.09
C ALA A 52 20.83 14.20 -10.58
N ARG A 53 19.85 14.98 -10.06
CA ARG A 53 19.69 15.23 -8.62
C ARG A 53 18.84 14.19 -7.90
N GLY A 54 18.26 13.20 -8.63
CA GLY A 54 17.36 12.22 -8.07
C GLY A 54 15.97 12.77 -7.68
N GLU A 55 15.57 13.87 -8.32
CA GLU A 55 14.34 14.61 -8.00
C GLU A 55 13.23 14.44 -9.04
N SER A 56 13.52 13.80 -10.18
CA SER A 56 12.52 13.50 -11.22
C SER A 56 11.90 12.14 -11.00
N TYR A 57 10.56 12.07 -11.03
CA TYR A 57 9.77 10.85 -10.86
C TYR A 57 8.72 10.72 -11.94
N VAL A 58 8.35 9.48 -12.24
CA VAL A 58 7.23 9.13 -13.12
C VAL A 58 6.22 8.27 -12.38
N ALA A 59 4.93 8.54 -12.64
CA ALA A 59 3.86 7.62 -12.28
C ALA A 59 3.66 6.64 -13.44
N MET A 60 3.68 5.34 -13.12
CA MET A 60 3.50 4.24 -14.05
C MET A 60 2.14 3.57 -13.83
N ARG A 61 1.47 3.18 -14.91
CA ARG A 61 0.34 2.25 -14.91
C ARG A 61 0.57 1.23 -16.02
N ASP A 62 0.53 -0.06 -15.70
CA ASP A 62 0.68 -1.14 -16.67
C ASP A 62 1.87 -0.92 -17.64
N ASP A 63 3.06 -0.67 -17.08
CA ASP A 63 4.31 -0.36 -17.79
C ASP A 63 4.32 0.92 -18.64
N GLN A 64 3.27 1.74 -18.58
CA GLN A 64 3.21 3.03 -19.28
C GLN A 64 3.45 4.22 -18.33
N VAL A 65 4.20 5.20 -18.78
CA VAL A 65 4.36 6.49 -18.09
C VAL A 65 3.07 7.29 -18.26
N VAL A 66 2.33 7.53 -17.17
CA VAL A 66 1.05 8.26 -17.18
C VAL A 66 1.13 9.66 -16.58
N ALA A 67 2.20 9.96 -15.83
CA ALA A 67 2.46 11.30 -15.30
C ALA A 67 3.96 11.48 -15.00
N THR A 68 4.37 12.74 -14.90
CA THR A 68 5.71 13.14 -14.46
C THR A 68 5.62 14.19 -13.36
N VAL A 69 6.62 14.25 -12.48
CA VAL A 69 6.70 15.18 -11.37
C VAL A 69 8.16 15.36 -10.93
N MET A 70 8.49 16.57 -10.47
CA MET A 70 9.71 16.82 -9.71
C MET A 70 9.34 16.97 -8.24
N ILE A 71 10.03 16.21 -7.39
CA ILE A 71 9.89 16.25 -5.93
C ILE A 71 11.28 16.53 -5.35
N THR A 72 11.41 17.63 -4.63
CA THR A 72 12.67 18.00 -3.99
C THR A 72 12.49 18.23 -2.49
N PHE A 73 13.54 17.95 -1.73
CA PHE A 73 13.69 18.31 -0.33
C PHE A 73 14.79 19.37 -0.13
N ALA A 74 15.35 19.87 -1.24
CA ALA A 74 16.27 21.00 -1.19
C ALA A 74 15.49 22.33 -1.01
N PRO A 75 16.05 23.29 -0.28
CA PRO A 75 15.46 24.63 -0.18
C PRO A 75 15.29 25.28 -1.55
N ASP A 76 14.11 25.84 -1.82
CA ASP A 76 13.84 26.59 -3.05
C ASP A 76 13.99 28.08 -2.79
N PRO A 77 14.87 28.80 -3.53
CA PRO A 77 15.07 30.24 -3.38
C PRO A 77 13.79 31.07 -3.57
N ASN A 78 12.84 30.61 -4.41
CA ASN A 78 11.59 31.32 -4.66
C ASN A 78 10.63 31.25 -3.45
N TYR A 79 10.86 30.31 -2.51
CA TYR A 79 10.02 30.10 -1.32
C TYR A 79 10.53 30.85 -0.08
N VAL A 80 11.63 31.59 -0.22
CA VAL A 80 12.19 32.39 0.90
C VAL A 80 11.26 33.57 1.25
N THR A 81 10.68 34.21 0.23
CA THR A 81 9.79 35.37 0.42
C THR A 81 8.38 35.01 -0.04
N ILE A 82 7.40 35.25 0.84
CA ILE A 82 5.97 35.11 0.55
C ILE A 82 5.30 36.46 0.73
N TYR A 83 4.38 36.81 -0.15
CA TYR A 83 3.62 38.05 -0.17
C TYR A 83 2.13 37.74 0.14
N ASP A 84 1.43 38.74 0.70
CA ASP A 84 0.01 38.67 1.02
C ASP A 84 -0.39 37.47 1.90
N GLY A 85 0.55 37.05 2.77
CA GLY A 85 0.33 35.96 3.68
C GLY A 85 1.61 35.48 4.37
N ALA A 86 1.61 34.25 4.85
CA ALA A 86 2.75 33.64 5.51
C ALA A 86 2.71 32.10 5.36
N TRP A 87 3.89 31.47 5.34
CA TRP A 87 3.99 30.02 5.46
C TRP A 87 3.45 29.55 6.82
N LEU A 88 2.79 28.40 6.85
CA LEU A 88 2.29 27.79 8.09
C LEU A 88 3.45 27.38 9.01
N VAL A 89 4.57 26.93 8.40
CA VAL A 89 5.83 26.67 9.09
C VAL A 89 6.86 27.67 8.60
N ALA A 90 7.12 28.71 9.40
CA ALA A 90 7.97 29.84 9.00
C ALA A 90 9.43 29.41 8.79
N GLU A 91 9.96 28.55 9.67
CA GLU A 91 11.34 28.04 9.63
C GLU A 91 11.35 26.51 9.71
N PRO A 92 10.99 25.80 8.64
CA PRO A 92 11.02 24.35 8.63
C PRO A 92 12.46 23.83 8.64
N ARG A 93 12.72 22.79 9.44
CA ARG A 93 14.01 22.07 9.41
C ARG A 93 14.18 21.36 8.05
N LEU A 94 13.09 20.83 7.53
CA LEU A 94 12.99 20.17 6.24
C LEU A 94 11.57 20.34 5.68
N TYR A 95 11.46 20.64 4.41
CA TYR A 95 10.18 20.60 3.69
C TYR A 95 10.38 19.99 2.32
N ALA A 96 9.30 19.42 1.77
CA ALA A 96 9.28 18.98 0.39
C ALA A 96 8.61 20.03 -0.49
N THR A 97 9.03 20.11 -1.75
CA THR A 97 8.34 20.89 -2.78
C THR A 97 8.02 20.03 -3.98
N ILE A 98 6.79 20.15 -4.48
CA ILE A 98 6.36 19.53 -5.74
C ILE A 98 6.44 20.59 -6.84
N HIS A 99 7.18 20.28 -7.88
CA HIS A 99 7.25 21.06 -9.10
C HIS A 99 6.93 20.21 -10.32
N ARG A 100 6.59 20.87 -11.43
CA ARG A 100 6.47 20.24 -12.76
C ARG A 100 5.60 18.99 -12.81
N ILE A 101 4.50 18.98 -12.05
CA ILE A 101 3.53 17.87 -12.11
C ILE A 101 2.71 18.00 -13.39
N ALA A 102 2.69 16.93 -14.20
CA ALA A 102 1.89 16.82 -15.40
C ALA A 102 1.35 15.39 -15.57
N VAL A 103 0.09 15.30 -15.99
CA VAL A 103 -0.60 14.04 -16.24
C VAL A 103 -0.94 13.92 -17.72
N ALA A 104 -0.70 12.76 -18.33
CA ALA A 104 -1.05 12.47 -19.70
C ALA A 104 -2.53 12.78 -19.98
N ILE A 105 -2.84 13.37 -21.13
CA ILE A 105 -4.21 13.87 -21.42
C ILE A 105 -5.26 12.77 -21.24
N ALA A 106 -5.01 11.56 -21.74
CA ALA A 106 -5.93 10.42 -21.64
C ALA A 106 -6.18 9.96 -20.20
N GLU A 107 -5.31 10.33 -19.27
CA GLU A 107 -5.33 9.90 -17.87
C GLU A 107 -5.82 10.99 -16.90
N ARG A 108 -6.17 12.16 -17.43
CA ARG A 108 -6.67 13.28 -16.62
C ARG A 108 -8.05 12.96 -16.02
N GLY A 109 -8.33 13.58 -14.86
CA GLY A 109 -9.60 13.39 -14.15
C GLY A 109 -9.69 12.09 -13.36
N GLN A 110 -8.68 11.23 -13.40
CA GLN A 110 -8.63 9.95 -12.69
C GLN A 110 -7.94 10.03 -11.31
N GLY A 111 -7.65 11.21 -10.77
CA GLY A 111 -7.05 11.38 -9.44
C GLY A 111 -5.53 11.15 -9.37
N ILE A 112 -4.82 11.01 -10.51
CA ILE A 112 -3.37 10.71 -10.52
C ILE A 112 -2.55 11.82 -9.86
N ALA A 113 -2.86 13.09 -10.11
CA ALA A 113 -2.16 14.21 -9.47
C ALA A 113 -2.37 14.21 -7.94
N GLU A 114 -3.58 13.94 -7.47
CA GLU A 114 -3.89 13.79 -6.05
C GLU A 114 -3.11 12.64 -5.42
N TRP A 115 -3.02 11.51 -6.13
CA TRP A 115 -2.24 10.34 -5.71
C TRP A 115 -0.72 10.65 -5.66
N ILE A 116 -0.17 11.43 -6.61
CA ILE A 116 1.23 11.85 -6.57
C ILE A 116 1.50 12.72 -5.33
N VAL A 117 0.61 13.67 -5.01
CA VAL A 117 0.74 14.47 -3.79
C VAL A 117 0.70 13.57 -2.55
N GLU A 118 -0.17 12.57 -2.50
CA GLU A 118 -0.23 11.58 -1.41
C GLU A 118 1.09 10.78 -1.28
N GLN A 119 1.67 10.32 -2.40
CA GLN A 119 2.98 9.65 -2.35
C GLN A 119 4.08 10.60 -1.83
N THR A 120 4.03 11.88 -2.20
CA THR A 120 4.98 12.88 -1.68
C THR A 120 4.77 13.11 -0.17
N GLU A 121 3.54 13.14 0.31
CA GLU A 121 3.25 13.20 1.76
C GLU A 121 3.87 12.00 2.51
N ARG A 122 3.85 10.80 1.92
CA ARG A 122 4.54 9.62 2.48
C ARG A 122 6.05 9.80 2.52
N MET A 123 6.64 10.32 1.43
CA MET A 123 8.08 10.65 1.40
C MET A 123 8.44 11.70 2.47
N CYS A 124 7.57 12.70 2.71
CA CYS A 124 7.73 13.66 3.79
C CYS A 124 7.79 12.98 5.16
N ARG A 125 6.85 12.07 5.46
CA ARG A 125 6.84 11.32 6.73
C ARG A 125 8.10 10.47 6.88
N GLN A 126 8.52 9.75 5.84
CA GLN A 126 9.74 8.92 5.84
C GLN A 126 11.00 9.75 6.15
N ARG A 127 11.05 11.00 5.67
CA ARG A 127 12.21 11.90 5.84
C ARG A 127 12.08 12.86 7.04
N GLY A 128 10.95 12.83 7.76
CA GLY A 128 10.69 13.72 8.88
C GLY A 128 10.54 15.18 8.47
N ALA A 129 10.00 15.46 7.29
CA ALA A 129 9.77 16.82 6.81
C ALA A 129 8.64 17.49 7.59
N ASP A 130 8.80 18.76 7.92
CA ASP A 130 7.83 19.54 8.70
C ASP A 130 6.62 19.96 7.86
N SER A 131 6.82 20.15 6.52
CA SER A 131 5.74 20.53 5.61
C SER A 131 5.96 20.08 4.16
N LEU A 132 4.88 20.13 3.39
CA LEU A 132 4.86 19.97 1.93
C LEU A 132 4.36 21.27 1.30
N ARG A 133 5.07 21.81 0.33
CA ARG A 133 4.78 23.05 -0.38
C ARG A 133 4.54 22.82 -1.86
N ILE A 134 3.64 23.60 -2.44
CA ILE A 134 3.34 23.60 -3.88
C ILE A 134 3.06 25.03 -4.30
N ASP A 135 3.44 25.40 -5.51
CA ASP A 135 3.00 26.63 -6.14
C ASP A 135 2.27 26.36 -7.46
N THR A 136 1.40 27.28 -7.85
CA THR A 136 0.69 27.17 -9.14
C THR A 136 0.25 28.54 -9.67
N HIS A 137 0.01 28.61 -10.98
CA HIS A 137 -0.56 29.80 -11.60
C HIS A 137 -2.00 30.02 -11.14
N ARG A 138 -2.43 31.30 -10.98
CA ARG A 138 -3.78 31.66 -10.52
C ARG A 138 -4.91 31.09 -11.38
N ASP A 139 -4.67 30.88 -12.68
CA ASP A 139 -5.65 30.34 -13.61
C ASP A 139 -5.57 28.82 -13.76
N ASN A 140 -4.60 28.16 -13.10
CA ASN A 140 -4.50 26.70 -13.08
C ASN A 140 -5.43 26.10 -12.01
N LEU A 141 -6.76 26.21 -12.27
CA LEU A 141 -7.79 25.73 -11.36
C LEU A 141 -7.69 24.22 -11.08
N ALA A 142 -7.10 23.45 -12.01
CA ALA A 142 -6.92 22.02 -11.82
C ALA A 142 -5.97 21.73 -10.65
N MET A 143 -4.82 22.43 -10.58
CA MET A 143 -3.85 22.23 -9.50
C MET A 143 -4.36 22.82 -8.17
N GLN A 144 -5.10 23.92 -8.20
CA GLN A 144 -5.75 24.46 -7.00
C GLN A 144 -6.71 23.44 -6.37
N ARG A 145 -7.54 22.77 -7.19
CA ARG A 145 -8.43 21.70 -6.72
C ARG A 145 -7.68 20.52 -6.13
N VAL A 146 -6.52 20.16 -6.69
CA VAL A 146 -5.66 19.11 -6.10
C VAL A 146 -5.19 19.54 -4.72
N ALA A 147 -4.68 20.78 -4.58
CA ALA A 147 -4.25 21.32 -3.29
C ALA A 147 -5.40 21.31 -2.26
N GLU A 148 -6.59 21.79 -2.64
CA GLU A 148 -7.80 21.81 -1.78
C GLU A 148 -8.19 20.39 -1.33
N LYS A 149 -8.29 19.44 -2.26
CA LYS A 149 -8.64 18.04 -1.96
C LYS A 149 -7.62 17.35 -1.06
N ARG A 150 -6.35 17.76 -1.14
CA ARG A 150 -5.29 17.26 -0.24
C ARG A 150 -5.16 18.09 1.04
N ALA A 151 -6.14 18.95 1.35
CA ALA A 151 -6.19 19.81 2.53
C ALA A 151 -4.91 20.67 2.70
N MET A 152 -4.37 21.18 1.60
CA MET A 152 -3.32 22.18 1.61
C MET A 152 -3.92 23.58 1.84
N THR A 153 -3.28 24.39 2.65
CA THR A 153 -3.72 25.76 2.93
C THR A 153 -3.06 26.73 1.93
N HIS A 154 -3.88 27.61 1.36
CA HIS A 154 -3.35 28.75 0.61
C HIS A 154 -2.64 29.72 1.56
N CYS A 155 -1.35 29.97 1.34
CA CYS A 155 -0.47 30.72 2.25
C CYS A 155 -0.19 32.15 1.77
N GLY A 156 -0.45 32.45 0.50
CA GLY A 156 -0.14 33.74 -0.11
C GLY A 156 0.43 33.58 -1.53
N THR A 157 1.27 34.51 -1.94
CA THR A 157 1.86 34.56 -3.28
C THR A 157 3.38 34.56 -3.19
N ILE A 158 4.05 33.81 -4.10
CA ILE A 158 5.49 33.87 -4.30
C ILE A 158 5.80 34.45 -5.68
N LEU A 159 7.00 34.99 -5.84
CA LEU A 159 7.55 35.46 -7.12
C LEU A 159 8.64 34.47 -7.57
N LEU A 160 8.50 34.00 -8.81
CA LEU A 160 9.58 33.24 -9.45
C LEU A 160 10.74 34.15 -9.87
N GLY A 161 11.88 33.57 -10.19
CA GLY A 161 13.08 34.33 -10.58
C GLY A 161 12.91 35.23 -11.81
N ASP A 162 11.88 35.01 -12.64
CA ASP A 162 11.46 35.81 -13.77
C ASP A 162 10.39 36.88 -13.41
N GLY A 163 9.99 36.95 -12.15
CA GLY A 163 8.97 37.88 -11.65
C GLY A 163 7.54 37.37 -11.79
N ALA A 164 7.31 36.14 -12.29
CA ALA A 164 6.00 35.59 -12.42
C ALA A 164 5.39 35.22 -11.05
N GLU A 165 4.14 35.65 -10.82
CA GLU A 165 3.41 35.34 -9.59
C GLU A 165 2.87 33.91 -9.57
N ARG A 166 2.94 33.28 -8.39
CA ARG A 166 2.35 31.95 -8.12
C ARG A 166 1.61 31.95 -6.79
N LEU A 167 0.44 31.33 -6.78
CA LEU A 167 -0.28 31.03 -5.54
C LEU A 167 0.48 29.92 -4.80
N ALA A 168 0.80 30.17 -3.54
CA ALA A 168 1.58 29.29 -2.69
C ALA A 168 0.68 28.54 -1.72
N TYR A 169 0.88 27.22 -1.64
CA TYR A 169 0.13 26.31 -0.75
C TYR A 169 1.08 25.53 0.13
N GLU A 170 0.70 25.32 1.37
CA GLU A 170 1.45 24.49 2.30
C GLU A 170 0.54 23.55 3.08
N LYS A 171 1.05 22.37 3.36
CA LYS A 171 0.45 21.40 4.29
C LYS A 171 1.47 21.05 5.36
N ILE A 172 1.10 21.25 6.63
CA ILE A 172 1.91 20.79 7.76
C ILE A 172 1.92 19.27 7.75
N MET A 173 3.11 18.69 7.83
CA MET A 173 3.27 17.25 7.97
C MET A 173 3.29 16.90 9.46
N ASN A 174 2.22 16.25 9.90
CA ASN A 174 2.15 15.75 11.26
C ASN A 174 3.09 14.54 11.38
N ASN A 175 4.29 14.78 11.93
CA ASN A 175 5.28 13.73 12.16
C ASN A 175 5.02 12.95 13.48
N LYS A 176 4.01 13.34 14.25
CA LYS A 176 3.49 12.57 15.38
C LYS A 176 2.15 11.97 14.97
N PRO A 177 2.06 10.65 14.86
CA PRO A 177 0.83 10.01 14.46
C PRO A 177 -0.24 10.15 15.56
N ASN A 178 -1.46 10.54 15.16
CA ASN A 178 -2.65 10.36 15.98
C ASN A 178 -3.24 8.98 15.63
N ILE A 179 -2.63 7.91 16.18
CA ILE A 179 -3.03 6.54 15.83
C ILE A 179 -4.24 6.12 16.67
N ARG A 180 -5.29 5.66 15.97
CA ARG A 180 -6.51 5.11 16.55
C ARG A 180 -6.69 3.62 16.27
N ALA A 181 -5.99 3.08 15.24
CA ALA A 181 -6.01 1.66 14.90
C ALA A 181 -4.62 1.19 14.47
N VAL A 182 -4.21 -0.01 14.93
CA VAL A 182 -2.98 -0.67 14.49
C VAL A 182 -3.30 -2.08 14.03
N PHE A 183 -2.85 -2.40 12.83
CA PHE A 183 -3.01 -3.71 12.18
C PHE A 183 -1.71 -4.48 12.27
N PHE A 184 -1.80 -5.75 12.63
CA PHE A 184 -0.64 -6.61 12.78
C PHE A 184 -0.79 -7.88 11.95
N ASP A 185 0.22 -8.19 11.14
CA ASP A 185 0.38 -9.52 10.59
C ASP A 185 0.88 -10.50 11.66
N ILE A 186 0.81 -11.82 11.39
CA ILE A 186 1.24 -12.88 12.32
C ILE A 186 2.68 -13.31 12.04
N ASP A 187 2.89 -13.94 10.89
CA ASP A 187 4.07 -14.75 10.59
C ASP A 187 5.25 -13.87 10.17
N GLY A 188 6.29 -13.81 11.00
CA GLY A 188 7.42 -12.89 10.81
C GLY A 188 7.19 -11.48 11.33
N THR A 189 5.97 -11.19 11.83
CA THR A 189 5.59 -9.88 12.42
C THR A 189 5.31 -9.99 13.91
N LEU A 190 4.20 -10.62 14.31
CA LEU A 190 3.92 -10.93 15.72
C LEU A 190 4.67 -12.17 16.20
N VAL A 191 4.75 -13.19 15.36
CA VAL A 191 5.31 -14.50 15.66
C VAL A 191 6.65 -14.66 14.96
N SER A 192 7.69 -14.94 15.72
CA SER A 192 9.02 -15.26 15.18
C SER A 192 9.05 -16.65 14.53
N PHE A 193 9.65 -16.76 13.36
CA PHE A 193 9.93 -18.06 12.72
C PHE A 193 10.95 -18.91 13.50
N ASN A 194 11.75 -18.31 14.39
CA ASN A 194 12.73 -19.02 15.18
C ASN A 194 12.15 -19.60 16.48
N THR A 195 11.26 -18.85 17.14
CA THR A 195 10.70 -19.24 18.44
C THR A 195 9.27 -19.76 18.36
N HIS A 196 8.57 -19.50 17.25
CA HIS A 196 7.14 -19.78 17.02
C HIS A 196 6.23 -19.20 18.12
N ARG A 197 6.62 -18.04 18.70
CA ARG A 197 5.91 -17.36 19.78
C ARG A 197 5.93 -15.84 19.57
N VAL A 198 4.98 -15.19 20.22
CA VAL A 198 5.00 -13.74 20.43
C VAL A 198 5.80 -13.46 21.68
N SER A 199 6.67 -12.45 21.68
CA SER A 199 7.42 -12.06 22.90
C SER A 199 6.49 -11.45 23.95
N ASP A 200 6.84 -11.63 25.22
CA ASP A 200 6.08 -11.04 26.33
C ASP A 200 6.03 -9.51 26.23
N ALA A 201 7.13 -8.89 25.79
CA ALA A 201 7.18 -7.45 25.55
C ALA A 201 6.19 -6.97 24.49
N THR A 202 6.07 -7.70 23.36
CA THR A 202 5.09 -7.40 22.35
C THR A 202 3.66 -7.57 22.87
N VAL A 203 3.36 -8.64 23.62
CA VAL A 203 2.04 -8.84 24.24
C VAL A 203 1.67 -7.67 25.15
N GLU A 204 2.61 -7.22 25.99
CA GLU A 204 2.40 -6.10 26.88
C GLU A 204 2.21 -4.77 26.14
N ALA A 205 2.99 -4.54 25.07
CA ALA A 205 2.84 -3.38 24.20
C ALA A 205 1.46 -3.29 23.52
N LEU A 206 0.94 -4.42 23.02
CA LEU A 206 -0.41 -4.47 22.44
C LEU A 206 -1.49 -4.21 23.51
N ALA A 207 -1.32 -4.74 24.70
CA ALA A 207 -2.23 -4.48 25.83
C ALA A 207 -2.21 -2.99 26.23
N GLU A 208 -1.03 -2.33 26.18
CA GLU A 208 -0.90 -0.89 26.43
C GLU A 208 -1.62 -0.07 25.36
N LEU A 209 -1.45 -0.37 24.08
CA LEU A 209 -2.18 0.30 23.00
C LEU A 209 -3.69 0.27 23.26
N ARG A 210 -4.24 -0.88 23.62
CA ARG A 210 -5.69 -1.01 23.92
C ARG A 210 -6.09 -0.19 25.16
N ARG A 211 -5.26 -0.14 26.21
CA ARG A 211 -5.51 0.71 27.40
C ARG A 211 -5.54 2.20 27.05
N ARG A 212 -4.77 2.62 26.03
CA ARG A 212 -4.78 3.99 25.49
C ARG A 212 -5.92 4.25 24.49
N GLY A 213 -6.79 3.27 24.27
CA GLY A 213 -7.96 3.40 23.38
C GLY A 213 -7.66 3.18 21.91
N VAL A 214 -6.47 2.69 21.57
CA VAL A 214 -6.08 2.32 20.19
C VAL A 214 -6.63 0.94 19.88
N LYS A 215 -7.30 0.78 18.71
CA LYS A 215 -7.78 -0.51 18.24
C LYS A 215 -6.63 -1.38 17.76
N VAL A 216 -6.53 -2.59 18.31
CA VAL A 216 -5.53 -3.60 17.92
C VAL A 216 -6.20 -4.65 17.06
N ILE A 217 -5.79 -4.77 15.80
CA ILE A 217 -6.46 -5.57 14.78
C ILE A 217 -5.48 -6.58 14.20
N LEU A 218 -5.92 -7.83 14.08
CA LEU A 218 -5.17 -8.89 13.41
C LEU A 218 -5.41 -8.85 11.90
N ALA A 219 -4.36 -8.98 11.08
CA ALA A 219 -4.45 -8.98 9.61
C ALA A 219 -3.57 -10.10 9.03
N THR A 220 -4.16 -11.24 8.69
CA THR A 220 -3.43 -12.46 8.34
C THR A 220 -3.96 -13.16 7.10
N GLY A 221 -3.08 -13.95 6.44
CA GLY A 221 -3.48 -14.95 5.45
C GLY A 221 -4.10 -16.21 6.04
N ARG A 222 -4.00 -16.42 7.36
CA ARG A 222 -4.54 -17.60 8.05
C ARG A 222 -6.06 -17.53 8.22
N LEU A 223 -6.69 -18.69 8.37
CA LEU A 223 -8.04 -18.79 8.92
C LEU A 223 -8.05 -18.42 10.42
N LEU A 224 -9.17 -17.92 10.93
CA LEU A 224 -9.29 -17.55 12.35
C LEU A 224 -8.97 -18.74 13.29
N ASN A 225 -9.42 -19.95 12.96
CA ASN A 225 -9.15 -21.16 13.74
C ASN A 225 -7.67 -21.64 13.65
N GLN A 226 -6.84 -21.02 12.81
CA GLN A 226 -5.40 -21.27 12.69
C GLN A 226 -4.58 -20.18 13.42
N THR A 227 -5.20 -19.28 14.15
CA THR A 227 -4.53 -18.19 14.87
C THR A 227 -4.35 -18.49 16.37
N GLU A 228 -4.38 -19.76 16.76
CA GLU A 228 -4.26 -20.18 18.18
C GLU A 228 -2.98 -19.64 18.84
N VAL A 229 -1.88 -19.54 18.09
CA VAL A 229 -0.60 -19.01 18.55
C VAL A 229 -0.67 -17.59 19.13
N VAL A 230 -1.66 -16.79 18.71
CA VAL A 230 -1.93 -15.42 19.19
C VAL A 230 -3.25 -15.32 19.99
N SER A 231 -3.89 -16.45 20.34
CA SER A 231 -5.20 -16.46 21.05
C SER A 231 -5.18 -15.85 22.45
N HIS A 232 -3.99 -15.74 23.06
CA HIS A 232 -3.79 -15.07 24.36
C HIS A 232 -3.77 -13.53 24.24
N ILE A 233 -3.72 -12.97 23.01
CA ILE A 233 -3.79 -11.54 22.74
C ILE A 233 -5.24 -11.17 22.43
N LYS A 234 -5.71 -10.08 23.00
CA LYS A 234 -7.06 -9.57 22.74
C LYS A 234 -7.03 -8.60 21.54
N PHE A 235 -7.73 -8.94 20.47
CA PHE A 235 -7.90 -8.11 19.30
C PHE A 235 -9.29 -7.44 19.26
N ASP A 236 -9.38 -6.26 18.65
CA ASP A 236 -10.64 -5.52 18.46
C ASP A 236 -11.29 -5.84 17.09
N GLY A 237 -10.62 -6.60 16.24
CA GLY A 237 -11.14 -7.07 14.96
C GLY A 237 -10.11 -7.96 14.25
N TYR A 238 -10.57 -8.65 13.20
CA TYR A 238 -9.79 -9.64 12.49
C TYR A 238 -9.96 -9.46 10.97
N ILE A 239 -8.86 -9.48 10.25
CA ILE A 239 -8.78 -9.63 8.81
C ILE A 239 -8.14 -10.99 8.58
N THR A 240 -8.85 -11.93 8.00
CA THR A 240 -8.40 -13.30 7.74
C THR A 240 -8.40 -13.60 6.25
N LEU A 241 -7.64 -14.63 5.83
CA LEU A 241 -7.52 -15.04 4.44
C LEU A 241 -7.21 -13.86 3.50
N ASN A 242 -6.19 -13.07 3.86
CA ASN A 242 -5.76 -11.91 3.09
C ASN A 242 -6.87 -10.87 2.79
N GLY A 243 -7.90 -10.78 3.64
CA GLY A 243 -9.00 -9.83 3.48
C GLY A 243 -10.31 -10.43 3.00
N CYS A 244 -10.35 -11.72 2.68
CA CYS A 244 -11.59 -12.39 2.27
C CYS A 244 -12.66 -12.40 3.35
N CYS A 245 -12.26 -12.39 4.63
CA CYS A 245 -13.21 -12.33 5.74
C CYS A 245 -12.72 -11.32 6.79
N CYS A 246 -13.57 -10.34 7.11
CA CYS A 246 -13.34 -9.38 8.19
C CYS A 246 -14.37 -9.59 9.28
N LEU A 247 -13.88 -9.71 10.52
CA LEU A 247 -14.72 -10.01 11.68
C LEU A 247 -14.54 -8.94 12.77
N ALA A 248 -15.58 -8.74 13.56
CA ALA A 248 -15.53 -7.89 14.76
C ALA A 248 -14.77 -8.56 15.91
N GLU A 249 -14.66 -7.86 17.06
CA GLU A 249 -13.95 -8.28 18.28
C GLU A 249 -14.36 -9.68 18.79
N ASP A 250 -15.62 -10.08 18.59
CA ASP A 250 -16.14 -11.38 19.03
C ASP A 250 -15.67 -12.56 18.16
N GLY A 251 -14.97 -12.28 17.05
CA GLY A 251 -14.53 -13.29 16.08
C GLY A 251 -15.68 -14.03 15.36
N ARG A 252 -16.90 -13.50 15.41
CA ARG A 252 -18.13 -14.11 14.87
C ARG A 252 -18.93 -13.15 14.00
N THR A 253 -19.08 -11.91 14.44
CA THR A 253 -19.81 -10.88 13.68
C THR A 253 -19.06 -10.56 12.41
N VAL A 254 -19.62 -10.93 11.26
CA VAL A 254 -19.02 -10.69 9.94
C VAL A 254 -19.26 -9.25 9.53
N ILE A 255 -18.16 -8.51 9.31
CA ILE A 255 -18.15 -7.13 8.79
C ILE A 255 -18.16 -7.15 7.26
N SER A 256 -17.31 -8.00 6.66
CA SER A 256 -17.28 -8.21 5.21
C SER A 256 -16.84 -9.63 4.87
N ARG A 257 -17.27 -10.12 3.69
CA ARG A 257 -16.98 -11.47 3.21
C ARG A 257 -16.86 -11.44 1.69
N ALA A 258 -15.88 -12.14 1.15
CA ALA A 258 -15.68 -12.33 -0.28
C ALA A 258 -15.30 -13.79 -0.58
N THR A 259 -15.97 -14.41 -1.54
CA THR A 259 -15.75 -15.81 -1.92
C THR A 259 -15.32 -15.90 -3.38
N VAL A 260 -14.58 -16.95 -3.70
CA VAL A 260 -14.23 -17.31 -5.07
C VAL A 260 -15.51 -17.67 -5.84
N PRO A 261 -15.75 -17.10 -7.03
CA PRO A 261 -16.94 -17.39 -7.82
C PRO A 261 -17.07 -18.88 -8.17
N GLN A 262 -18.29 -19.41 -8.12
CA GLN A 262 -18.56 -20.81 -8.44
C GLN A 262 -18.14 -21.19 -9.86
N SER A 263 -18.15 -20.24 -10.82
CA SER A 263 -17.64 -20.44 -12.18
C SER A 263 -16.16 -20.81 -12.20
N ASP A 264 -15.37 -20.10 -11.41
CA ASP A 264 -13.93 -20.30 -11.31
C ASP A 264 -13.62 -21.60 -10.57
N LEU A 265 -14.36 -21.88 -9.48
CA LEU A 265 -14.24 -23.14 -8.74
C LEU A 265 -14.54 -24.35 -9.63
N ASN A 266 -15.60 -24.28 -10.43
CA ASN A 266 -15.90 -25.36 -11.40
C ASN A 266 -14.80 -25.50 -12.44
N SER A 267 -14.31 -24.38 -12.99
CA SER A 267 -13.28 -24.36 -14.03
C SER A 267 -11.97 -25.01 -13.57
N ILE A 268 -11.48 -24.66 -12.38
CA ILE A 268 -10.24 -25.24 -11.85
C ILE A 268 -10.44 -26.73 -11.49
N VAL A 269 -11.58 -27.12 -10.94
CA VAL A 269 -11.85 -28.53 -10.58
C VAL A 269 -12.01 -29.38 -11.85
N ASP A 270 -12.70 -28.89 -12.91
CA ASP A 270 -12.79 -29.57 -14.21
C ASP A 270 -11.38 -29.81 -14.81
N TYR A 271 -10.51 -28.81 -14.72
CA TYR A 271 -9.12 -28.96 -15.18
C TYR A 271 -8.35 -30.02 -14.37
N LEU A 272 -8.45 -29.98 -13.03
CA LEU A 272 -7.77 -30.94 -12.16
C LEU A 272 -8.21 -32.37 -12.46
N GLU A 273 -9.51 -32.62 -12.62
CA GLU A 273 -10.07 -33.95 -12.92
C GLU A 273 -9.66 -34.42 -14.33
N ALA A 274 -9.76 -33.54 -15.36
CA ALA A 274 -9.41 -33.88 -16.74
C ALA A 274 -7.94 -34.22 -16.93
N ASN A 275 -7.04 -33.69 -16.09
CA ASN A 275 -5.60 -33.89 -16.14
C ASN A 275 -5.05 -34.79 -15.04
N ASN A 276 -5.92 -35.57 -14.38
CA ASN A 276 -5.55 -36.52 -13.31
C ASN A 276 -4.79 -35.82 -12.17
N HIS A 277 -5.28 -34.66 -11.71
CA HIS A 277 -4.74 -33.86 -10.62
C HIS A 277 -3.24 -33.56 -10.75
N PRO A 278 -2.82 -32.71 -11.72
CA PRO A 278 -1.41 -32.52 -12.06
C PRO A 278 -0.59 -31.82 -10.99
N PHE A 279 -1.25 -31.13 -10.04
CA PHE A 279 -0.65 -30.49 -8.86
C PHE A 279 -1.58 -30.50 -7.67
N PRO A 280 -1.07 -30.39 -6.43
CA PRO A 280 -1.89 -30.17 -5.25
C PRO A 280 -2.63 -28.84 -5.33
N CYS A 281 -3.91 -28.87 -4.99
CA CYS A 281 -4.76 -27.69 -4.96
C CYS A 281 -5.64 -27.73 -3.74
N SER A 282 -5.55 -26.73 -2.85
CA SER A 282 -6.38 -26.66 -1.67
C SER A 282 -7.41 -25.55 -1.75
N PHE A 283 -8.52 -25.76 -1.08
CA PHE A 283 -9.68 -24.88 -1.01
C PHE A 283 -9.96 -24.57 0.45
N MET A 284 -10.06 -23.28 0.79
CA MET A 284 -10.28 -22.82 2.15
C MET A 284 -11.71 -22.34 2.35
N ASP A 285 -12.43 -22.92 3.29
CA ASP A 285 -13.71 -22.47 3.79
C ASP A 285 -13.59 -21.99 5.26
N GLU A 286 -14.68 -21.62 5.91
CA GLU A 286 -14.66 -21.18 7.32
C GLU A 286 -14.30 -22.29 8.32
N GLN A 287 -14.37 -23.56 7.92
CA GLN A 287 -14.11 -24.72 8.78
C GLN A 287 -12.67 -25.22 8.67
N GLY A 288 -11.98 -24.95 7.56
CA GLY A 288 -10.62 -25.42 7.38
C GLY A 288 -10.10 -25.33 5.95
N SER A 289 -9.01 -26.06 5.73
CA SER A 289 -8.39 -26.23 4.42
C SER A 289 -8.53 -27.67 3.95
N TRP A 290 -8.94 -27.84 2.71
CA TRP A 290 -9.25 -29.12 2.06
C TRP A 290 -8.45 -29.24 0.79
N ILE A 291 -7.80 -30.37 0.55
CA ILE A 291 -6.86 -30.54 -0.57
C ILE A 291 -7.19 -31.80 -1.37
N ASN A 292 -6.92 -31.77 -2.68
CA ASN A 292 -7.10 -32.95 -3.55
C ASN A 292 -6.13 -34.10 -3.19
N TYR A 293 -4.84 -33.79 -2.90
CA TYR A 293 -3.86 -34.72 -2.37
C TYR A 293 -2.69 -33.96 -1.73
N VAL A 294 -1.89 -34.66 -0.91
CA VAL A 294 -0.70 -34.13 -0.25
C VAL A 294 0.55 -34.75 -0.90
N ASP A 295 1.50 -33.91 -1.30
CA ASP A 295 2.84 -34.31 -1.73
C ASP A 295 3.91 -33.70 -0.80
N ASP A 296 5.21 -33.93 -1.11
CA ASP A 296 6.32 -33.43 -0.31
C ASP A 296 6.37 -31.90 -0.24
N ARG A 297 5.89 -31.19 -1.27
CA ARG A 297 5.83 -29.71 -1.29
C ARG A 297 4.80 -29.21 -0.27
N VAL A 298 3.63 -29.80 -0.30
CA VAL A 298 2.55 -29.47 0.67
C VAL A 298 3.04 -29.72 2.08
N GLN A 299 3.62 -30.91 2.33
CA GLN A 299 4.15 -31.26 3.65
C GLN A 299 5.17 -30.26 4.14
N PHE A 300 6.18 -29.92 3.29
CA PHE A 300 7.22 -28.96 3.61
C PHE A 300 6.69 -27.57 3.95
N VAL A 301 5.72 -27.05 3.17
CA VAL A 301 5.14 -25.73 3.41
C VAL A 301 4.42 -25.69 4.75
N TRP A 302 3.60 -26.71 5.05
CA TRP A 302 2.79 -26.73 6.27
C TRP A 302 3.63 -26.99 7.52
N ASP A 303 4.69 -27.76 7.41
CA ASP A 303 5.69 -27.96 8.50
C ASP A 303 6.40 -26.64 8.83
N ASN A 304 6.75 -25.82 7.82
CA ASN A 304 7.42 -24.53 8.02
C ASN A 304 6.54 -23.51 8.78
N ILE A 305 5.24 -23.56 8.59
CA ILE A 305 4.30 -22.66 9.30
C ILE A 305 3.74 -23.29 10.59
N ALA A 306 4.23 -24.48 10.95
CA ALA A 306 3.82 -25.24 12.14
C ALA A 306 2.29 -25.45 12.24
N LEU A 307 1.65 -25.71 11.10
CA LEU A 307 0.22 -26.03 11.02
C LEU A 307 0.01 -27.45 10.48
N PRO A 308 -1.13 -28.10 10.84
CA PRO A 308 -1.48 -29.41 10.29
C PRO A 308 -1.77 -29.28 8.78
N VAL A 309 -1.30 -30.23 7.99
CA VAL A 309 -1.60 -30.28 6.55
C VAL A 309 -3.11 -30.31 6.30
N PRO A 310 -3.58 -29.77 5.15
CA PRO A 310 -4.99 -29.77 4.78
C PRO A 310 -5.57 -31.20 4.75
N ARG A 311 -6.83 -31.32 5.06
CA ARG A 311 -7.55 -32.60 4.96
C ARG A 311 -7.79 -32.95 3.51
N THR A 312 -7.46 -34.18 3.11
CA THR A 312 -7.76 -34.66 1.76
C THR A 312 -9.27 -34.88 1.61
N GLU A 313 -9.84 -34.26 0.60
CA GLU A 313 -11.25 -34.39 0.22
C GLU A 313 -11.39 -34.26 -1.31
N ASP A 314 -12.46 -34.86 -1.85
CA ASP A 314 -12.82 -34.68 -3.26
C ASP A 314 -13.12 -33.18 -3.56
N PRO A 315 -12.35 -32.52 -4.44
CA PRO A 315 -12.57 -31.11 -4.78
C PRO A 315 -14.01 -30.82 -5.21
N ARG A 316 -14.67 -31.73 -5.92
CA ARG A 316 -16.05 -31.58 -6.38
C ARG A 316 -17.06 -31.50 -5.23
N GLN A 317 -16.77 -32.12 -4.09
CA GLN A 317 -17.58 -31.99 -2.87
C GLN A 317 -17.21 -30.69 -2.14
N THR A 318 -15.91 -30.39 -2.06
CA THR A 318 -15.38 -29.22 -1.36
C THR A 318 -15.98 -27.92 -1.90
N ILE A 319 -16.01 -27.74 -3.22
CA ILE A 319 -16.48 -26.49 -3.87
C ILE A 319 -18.00 -26.27 -3.81
N LYS A 320 -18.77 -27.16 -3.18
CA LYS A 320 -20.18 -26.90 -2.86
C LYS A 320 -20.36 -25.94 -1.68
N ARG A 321 -19.28 -25.68 -0.95
CA ARG A 321 -19.21 -24.74 0.17
C ARG A 321 -18.76 -23.35 -0.31
N ASP A 322 -18.90 -22.35 0.52
CA ASP A 322 -18.35 -21.02 0.29
C ASP A 322 -16.83 -21.07 0.41
N ILE A 323 -16.10 -20.99 -0.71
CA ILE A 323 -14.63 -21.01 -0.73
C ILE A 323 -14.12 -19.58 -0.77
N TYR A 324 -13.25 -19.24 0.18
CA TYR A 324 -12.67 -17.90 0.33
C TYR A 324 -11.33 -17.77 -0.39
N GLN A 325 -10.56 -18.86 -0.43
CA GLN A 325 -9.22 -18.88 -1.00
C GLN A 325 -8.95 -20.25 -1.63
N VAL A 326 -8.24 -20.23 -2.75
CA VAL A 326 -7.68 -21.43 -3.37
C VAL A 326 -6.15 -21.33 -3.28
N ASN A 327 -5.46 -22.39 -2.86
CA ASN A 327 -4.01 -22.44 -2.91
C ASN A 327 -3.57 -23.40 -4.02
N VAL A 328 -2.78 -22.90 -4.96
CA VAL A 328 -2.22 -23.70 -6.05
C VAL A 328 -0.73 -23.96 -5.78
N TYR A 329 -0.34 -25.24 -5.69
CA TYR A 329 1.04 -25.66 -5.42
C TYR A 329 1.80 -25.88 -6.73
N VAL A 330 2.07 -24.79 -7.43
CA VAL A 330 2.76 -24.74 -8.72
C VAL A 330 3.94 -23.77 -8.64
N ASP A 331 4.88 -23.90 -9.57
CA ASP A 331 5.98 -22.94 -9.71
C ASP A 331 5.46 -21.62 -10.30
N GLU A 332 6.21 -20.54 -10.12
CA GLU A 332 5.85 -19.21 -10.59
C GLU A 332 5.55 -19.16 -12.11
N VAL A 333 6.27 -19.97 -12.90
CA VAL A 333 6.10 -20.04 -14.35
C VAL A 333 4.71 -20.59 -14.75
N ASP A 334 4.16 -21.53 -13.97
CA ASP A 334 2.89 -22.18 -14.27
C ASP A 334 1.70 -21.41 -13.65
N GLU A 335 1.96 -20.53 -12.67
CA GLU A 335 0.93 -19.79 -11.93
C GLU A 335 0.04 -18.95 -12.84
N ASP A 336 0.66 -18.13 -13.70
CA ASP A 336 -0.09 -17.24 -14.61
C ASP A 336 -1.00 -18.02 -15.55
N ALA A 337 -0.53 -19.18 -16.04
CA ALA A 337 -1.33 -20.04 -16.91
C ALA A 337 -2.51 -20.69 -16.19
N ILE A 338 -2.33 -21.12 -14.94
CA ILE A 338 -3.38 -21.74 -14.12
C ILE A 338 -4.39 -20.69 -13.65
N VAL A 339 -3.93 -19.59 -13.06
CA VAL A 339 -4.81 -18.54 -12.55
C VAL A 339 -5.56 -17.86 -13.69
N GLY A 340 -4.84 -17.40 -14.73
CA GLY A 340 -5.44 -16.73 -15.90
C GLY A 340 -6.34 -17.64 -16.73
N GLY A 341 -6.08 -18.96 -16.77
CA GLY A 341 -6.87 -19.92 -17.51
C GLY A 341 -8.13 -20.39 -16.81
N TYR A 342 -8.08 -20.60 -15.48
CA TYR A 342 -9.12 -21.30 -14.75
C TYR A 342 -9.73 -20.53 -13.58
N LEU A 343 -9.09 -19.44 -13.10
CA LEU A 343 -9.53 -18.62 -12.00
C LEU A 343 -9.63 -17.15 -12.45
N GLN A 344 -10.36 -16.89 -13.52
CA GLN A 344 -10.37 -15.63 -14.28
C GLN A 344 -10.82 -14.40 -13.48
N HIS A 345 -11.66 -14.59 -12.44
CA HIS A 345 -12.12 -13.51 -11.56
C HIS A 345 -11.22 -13.32 -10.34
N CYS A 346 -10.15 -14.12 -10.24
CA CYS A 346 -9.22 -14.13 -9.11
C CYS A 346 -7.88 -13.51 -9.50
N GLU A 347 -7.06 -13.27 -8.48
CA GLU A 347 -5.66 -12.89 -8.58
C GLU A 347 -4.85 -13.66 -7.55
N SER A 348 -3.58 -13.90 -7.85
CA SER A 348 -2.68 -14.63 -6.97
C SER A 348 -1.76 -13.70 -6.19
N THR A 349 -1.37 -14.15 -5.02
CA THR A 349 -0.33 -13.54 -4.18
C THR A 349 0.62 -14.63 -3.71
N ARG A 350 1.91 -14.47 -4.00
CA ARG A 350 2.95 -15.44 -3.65
C ARG A 350 3.82 -14.90 -2.52
N TRP A 351 3.90 -15.63 -1.42
CA TRP A 351 4.83 -15.35 -0.31
C TRP A 351 5.82 -16.49 -0.08
N HIS A 352 5.62 -17.63 -0.74
CA HIS A 352 6.51 -18.78 -0.71
C HIS A 352 6.75 -19.32 -2.13
N PRO A 353 7.98 -19.77 -2.50
CA PRO A 353 8.28 -20.19 -3.89
C PRO A 353 7.47 -21.41 -4.37
N MET A 354 6.91 -22.22 -3.47
CA MET A 354 6.25 -23.50 -3.81
C MET A 354 4.74 -23.40 -4.02
N PHE A 355 4.10 -22.26 -3.70
CA PHE A 355 2.66 -22.11 -3.89
C PHE A 355 2.24 -20.64 -3.96
N ALA A 356 1.01 -20.43 -4.43
CA ALA A 356 0.35 -19.14 -4.42
C ALA A 356 -1.04 -19.22 -3.76
N ASP A 357 -1.38 -18.18 -3.00
CA ASP A 357 -2.73 -17.89 -2.53
C ASP A 357 -3.51 -17.23 -3.66
N VAL A 358 -4.69 -17.73 -3.99
CA VAL A 358 -5.57 -17.20 -5.04
C VAL A 358 -6.88 -16.77 -4.41
N ASN A 359 -7.16 -15.48 -4.48
CA ASN A 359 -8.34 -14.85 -3.90
C ASN A 359 -9.14 -14.11 -4.99
N LEU A 360 -10.40 -13.79 -4.71
CA LEU A 360 -11.20 -12.94 -5.56
C LEU A 360 -10.45 -11.63 -5.85
N ARG A 361 -10.39 -11.23 -7.12
CA ARG A 361 -9.67 -10.01 -7.55
C ARG A 361 -10.15 -8.75 -6.81
N GLY A 362 -9.19 -7.95 -6.37
CA GLY A 362 -9.43 -6.73 -5.58
C GLY A 362 -9.64 -7.01 -4.09
N VAL A 363 -9.57 -8.26 -3.66
CA VAL A 363 -9.55 -8.65 -2.24
C VAL A 363 -8.09 -8.76 -1.79
N SER A 364 -7.74 -8.01 -0.76
CA SER A 364 -6.38 -7.98 -0.21
C SER A 364 -6.44 -7.53 1.24
N LYS A 365 -5.33 -7.64 1.97
CA LYS A 365 -5.23 -7.05 3.32
C LYS A 365 -5.57 -5.55 3.31
N GLN A 366 -5.26 -4.82 2.24
CA GLN A 366 -5.66 -3.43 2.05
C GLN A 366 -7.18 -3.25 2.09
N GLN A 367 -7.93 -4.07 1.35
CA GLN A 367 -9.40 -4.01 1.36
C GLN A 367 -9.96 -4.36 2.73
N GLY A 368 -9.35 -5.34 3.41
CA GLY A 368 -9.69 -5.68 4.79
C GLY A 368 -9.48 -4.51 5.75
N VAL A 369 -8.37 -3.78 5.60
CA VAL A 369 -8.10 -2.54 6.37
C VAL A 369 -9.20 -1.51 6.14
N ASP A 370 -9.56 -1.21 4.88
CA ASP A 370 -10.62 -0.25 4.57
C ASP A 370 -11.96 -0.67 5.21
N ASN A 371 -12.31 -1.97 5.17
CA ASN A 371 -13.54 -2.48 5.77
C ASN A 371 -13.57 -2.26 7.30
N LEU A 372 -12.48 -2.56 8.00
CA LEU A 372 -12.39 -2.37 9.46
C LEU A 372 -12.31 -0.89 9.84
N LEU A 373 -11.56 -0.08 9.10
CA LEU A 373 -11.50 1.37 9.32
C LEU A 373 -12.87 2.03 9.17
N ASN A 374 -13.62 1.67 8.11
CA ASN A 374 -14.98 2.13 7.91
C ASN A 374 -15.91 1.70 9.05
N TYR A 375 -15.80 0.45 9.51
CA TYR A 375 -16.58 -0.07 10.63
C TYR A 375 -16.33 0.71 11.92
N PHE A 376 -15.07 1.09 12.20
CA PHE A 376 -14.71 1.85 13.40
C PHE A 376 -14.82 3.37 13.24
N GLY A 377 -15.08 3.90 12.05
CA GLY A 377 -15.09 5.35 11.77
C GLY A 377 -13.71 5.99 11.97
N ILE A 378 -12.66 5.32 11.48
CA ILE A 378 -11.26 5.74 11.59
C ILE A 378 -10.72 6.02 10.17
N SER A 379 -9.96 7.10 10.01
CA SER A 379 -9.33 7.40 8.72
C SER A 379 -8.02 6.62 8.51
N ARG A 380 -7.57 6.50 7.27
CA ARG A 380 -6.29 5.83 6.95
C ARG A 380 -5.08 6.52 7.57
N GLU A 381 -5.14 7.84 7.69
CA GLU A 381 -4.10 8.67 8.30
C GLU A 381 -3.95 8.41 9.81
N GLU A 382 -5.02 7.93 10.45
CA GLU A 382 -5.06 7.54 11.86
C GLU A 382 -4.75 6.05 12.07
N ALA A 383 -4.36 5.34 11.00
CA ALA A 383 -4.05 3.91 11.03
C ALA A 383 -2.56 3.63 10.85
N MET A 384 -2.06 2.67 11.63
CA MET A 384 -0.72 2.08 11.50
C MET A 384 -0.85 0.60 11.15
N ALA A 385 0.12 0.05 10.43
CA ALA A 385 0.16 -1.39 10.14
C ALA A 385 1.59 -1.92 10.24
N PHE A 386 1.73 -3.15 10.73
CA PHE A 386 2.97 -3.90 10.79
C PHE A 386 2.88 -5.14 9.90
N GLY A 387 3.94 -5.42 9.15
CA GLY A 387 4.02 -6.57 8.25
C GLY A 387 5.44 -6.83 7.77
N ASP A 388 5.67 -8.01 7.19
CA ASP A 388 6.98 -8.42 6.67
C ASP A 388 6.90 -9.12 5.30
N GLY A 389 5.75 -9.67 4.93
CA GLY A 389 5.56 -10.47 3.72
C GLY A 389 5.13 -9.68 2.48
N GLY A 390 5.13 -10.35 1.33
CA GLY A 390 4.65 -9.80 0.07
C GLY A 390 3.14 -9.45 0.09
N ASN A 391 2.34 -10.20 0.85
CA ASN A 391 0.91 -9.96 1.06
C ASN A 391 0.61 -8.72 1.94
N ASP A 392 1.63 -8.20 2.66
CA ASP A 392 1.52 -6.98 3.47
C ASP A 392 1.78 -5.69 2.68
N VAL A 393 2.44 -5.79 1.52
CA VAL A 393 2.84 -4.64 0.70
C VAL A 393 1.67 -3.70 0.45
N SER A 394 0.51 -4.25 0.10
CA SER A 394 -0.71 -3.46 -0.16
C SER A 394 -1.22 -2.76 1.11
N MET A 395 -1.21 -3.42 2.26
CA MET A 395 -1.61 -2.88 3.55
C MET A 395 -0.64 -1.79 4.02
N LEU A 396 0.68 -2.08 4.03
CA LEU A 396 1.73 -1.15 4.45
C LEU A 396 1.74 0.11 3.58
N GLY A 397 1.53 -0.07 2.26
CA GLY A 397 1.42 1.01 1.30
C GLY A 397 0.16 1.86 1.44
N HIS A 398 -0.87 1.39 2.12
CA HIS A 398 -2.20 1.98 2.15
C HIS A 398 -2.49 2.83 3.39
N VAL A 399 -2.10 2.36 4.56
CA VAL A 399 -2.29 3.10 5.81
C VAL A 399 -1.39 4.34 5.89
N GLY A 400 -1.75 5.30 6.72
CA GLY A 400 -0.92 6.49 6.95
C GLY A 400 0.48 6.15 7.47
N TRP A 401 0.61 5.05 8.24
CA TRP A 401 1.83 4.68 8.97
C TRP A 401 2.15 3.19 8.81
N GLY A 402 2.55 2.79 7.60
CA GLY A 402 3.03 1.43 7.36
C GLY A 402 4.43 1.24 7.95
N VAL A 403 4.62 0.20 8.73
CA VAL A 403 5.87 -0.18 9.39
C VAL A 403 6.28 -1.57 8.90
N ALA A 404 7.38 -1.67 8.19
CA ALA A 404 7.95 -2.97 7.81
C ALA A 404 8.88 -3.48 8.91
N MET A 405 8.80 -4.76 9.21
CA MET A 405 9.74 -5.43 10.12
C MET A 405 11.14 -5.46 9.51
N GLY A 406 12.18 -5.53 10.36
CA GLY A 406 13.59 -5.62 9.91
C GLY A 406 13.88 -6.86 9.07
N ASN A 407 13.16 -7.96 9.35
CA ASN A 407 13.19 -9.21 8.58
C ASN A 407 12.30 -9.19 7.33
N ALA A 408 11.59 -8.09 7.04
CA ALA A 408 10.67 -8.02 5.91
C ALA A 408 11.37 -8.14 4.55
N VAL A 409 10.61 -8.61 3.55
CA VAL A 409 11.05 -8.60 2.16
C VAL A 409 11.22 -7.16 1.65
N ASP A 410 12.08 -6.96 0.64
CA ASP A 410 12.42 -5.63 0.13
C ASP A 410 11.20 -4.84 -0.36
N SER A 411 10.23 -5.50 -0.99
CA SER A 411 9.00 -4.86 -1.45
C SER A 411 8.15 -4.31 -0.30
N ALA A 412 8.09 -5.01 0.84
CA ALA A 412 7.40 -4.54 2.04
C ALA A 412 8.12 -3.34 2.67
N LYS A 413 9.47 -3.40 2.75
CA LYS A 413 10.29 -2.27 3.22
C LYS A 413 10.12 -1.02 2.36
N GLN A 414 10.04 -1.18 1.04
CA GLN A 414 9.81 -0.07 0.11
C GLN A 414 8.40 0.54 0.22
N ALA A 415 7.40 -0.27 0.53
CA ALA A 415 6.02 0.19 0.70
C ALA A 415 5.78 0.91 2.03
N ALA A 416 6.58 0.61 3.06
CA ALA A 416 6.43 1.16 4.40
C ALA A 416 6.96 2.60 4.52
N VAL A 417 6.45 3.38 5.48
CA VAL A 417 6.99 4.69 5.85
C VAL A 417 8.15 4.58 6.84
N TYR A 418 8.25 3.45 7.54
CA TYR A 418 9.30 3.18 8.52
C TYR A 418 9.69 1.71 8.49
N VAL A 419 10.99 1.44 8.63
CA VAL A 419 11.51 0.08 8.82
C VAL A 419 12.03 -0.02 10.24
N THR A 420 11.44 -0.93 11.01
CA THR A 420 11.84 -1.18 12.39
C THR A 420 12.88 -2.31 12.48
N ASP A 421 13.17 -2.78 13.68
CA ASP A 421 14.03 -3.93 13.92
C ASP A 421 13.30 -5.25 13.59
N THR A 422 14.00 -6.38 13.65
CA THR A 422 13.41 -7.71 13.39
C THR A 422 12.40 -8.10 14.48
N VAL A 423 11.55 -9.08 14.18
CA VAL A 423 10.63 -9.67 15.16
C VAL A 423 11.39 -10.22 16.39
N ASP A 424 12.57 -10.81 16.18
CA ASP A 424 13.41 -11.36 17.26
C ASP A 424 14.10 -10.29 18.12
N ASN A 425 14.13 -9.05 17.66
CA ASN A 425 14.75 -7.89 18.34
C ASN A 425 13.71 -6.85 18.78
N GLU A 426 12.49 -7.27 19.11
CA GLU A 426 11.41 -6.42 19.59
C GLU A 426 11.07 -5.26 18.65
N GLY A 427 11.06 -5.53 17.34
CA GLY A 427 10.82 -4.50 16.32
C GLY A 427 9.51 -3.74 16.51
N ILE A 428 8.42 -4.43 16.91
CA ILE A 428 7.12 -3.80 17.18
C ILE A 428 7.24 -2.80 18.34
N CYS A 429 7.81 -3.22 19.46
CA CYS A 429 7.97 -2.36 20.64
C CYS A 429 8.79 -1.11 20.31
N LYS A 430 9.92 -1.30 19.62
CA LYS A 430 10.78 -0.18 19.19
C LYS A 430 10.07 0.81 18.28
N ALA A 431 9.27 0.33 17.35
CA ALA A 431 8.48 1.22 16.48
C ALA A 431 7.40 1.96 17.25
N LEU A 432 6.66 1.27 18.12
CA LEU A 432 5.62 1.91 18.95
C LEU A 432 6.20 2.98 19.86
N GLN A 433 7.39 2.75 20.46
CA GLN A 433 8.14 3.75 21.24
C GLN A 433 8.63 4.90 20.37
N HIS A 434 9.20 4.61 19.19
CA HIS A 434 9.65 5.62 18.22
C HIS A 434 8.54 6.61 17.88
N PHE A 435 7.32 6.12 17.70
CA PHE A 435 6.16 6.96 17.39
C PHE A 435 5.45 7.50 18.63
N GLY A 436 5.91 7.18 19.85
CA GLY A 436 5.35 7.65 21.12
C GLY A 436 3.97 7.08 21.44
N LEU A 437 3.67 5.88 20.93
CA LEU A 437 2.41 5.17 21.18
C LEU A 437 2.44 4.37 22.48
N ILE A 438 3.63 4.00 22.93
CA ILE A 438 3.91 3.40 24.26
C ILE A 438 5.16 4.08 24.86
N ASP A 439 5.40 3.85 26.14
CA ASP A 439 6.55 4.40 26.88
C ASP A 439 7.83 3.59 26.64
#